data_9100706bd639e49ae49a5875344332da
#
_entry.id   9100706bd639e49ae49a5875344332da
#
_cell.length_a   1.000
_cell.length_b   1.000
_cell.length_c   1.000
_cell.angle_alpha   90.00
_cell.angle_beta   90.00
_cell.angle_gamma   90.00
#
_symmetry.space_group_name_H-M   'P 1'
#
loop_
_entity.id
_entity.type
_entity.pdbx_description
1 polymer ?
#
loop_
_entity_poly.entity_id
_entity_poly.type
_entity_poly.pdbx_seq_one_letter_code
_entity_poly.pdbx_strand_id
1 'polypeptide(L)' 'NESQTLEEMERQTIANAIAQCGGNLSQVAQQLGITRQTLYNKIKRYGL' A
#
# COMPACT_ATOMS: atom_id res chain seq x y z
N ASN A 1 8.26 -18.62 7.41
CA ASN A 1 8.30 -18.22 7.44
C ASN A 1 8.17 -18.01 7.49
N GLU A 2 8.27 -18.90 7.34
CA GLU A 2 8.05 -18.27 7.76
C GLU A 2 7.87 -17.15 7.78
N SER A 3 7.84 -16.95 7.74
CA SER A 3 7.60 -15.59 8.04
C SER A 3 7.46 -14.74 6.80
N GLN A 4 6.79 -13.61 6.97
CA GLN A 4 6.55 -12.69 5.87
C GLN A 4 7.79 -11.84 5.63
N THR A 5 8.06 -11.56 4.36
CA THR A 5 9.10 -10.62 4.01
C THR A 5 8.60 -9.20 4.26
N LEU A 6 9.54 -8.24 4.24
CA LEU A 6 9.17 -6.83 4.37
C LEU A 6 8.26 -6.39 3.24
N GLU A 7 8.49 -6.91 2.04
CA GLU A 7 7.63 -6.59 0.90
C GLU A 7 6.22 -7.11 1.10
N GLU A 8 6.11 -8.31 1.65
CA GLU A 8 4.79 -8.90 1.91
C GLU A 8 4.03 -8.08 2.95
N MET A 9 4.72 -7.65 3.99
CA MET A 9 4.12 -6.82 5.02
C MET A 9 3.69 -5.47 4.45
N GLU A 10 4.50 -4.89 3.59
CA GLU A 10 4.17 -3.61 2.96
C GLU A 10 2.95 -3.76 2.05
N ARG A 11 2.91 -4.83 1.25
CA ARG A 11 1.77 -5.10 0.39
C ARG A 11 0.49 -5.19 1.21
N GLN A 12 0.55 -5.93 2.32
CA GLN A 12 -0.60 -6.10 3.19
C GLN A 12 -1.04 -4.75 3.78
N THR A 13 -0.07 -3.96 4.21
CA THR A 13 -0.36 -2.64 4.79
C THR A 13 -1.06 -1.74 3.77
N ILE A 14 -0.56 -1.73 2.55
CA ILE A 14 -1.14 -0.90 1.49
C ILE A 14 -2.55 -1.39 1.15
N ALA A 15 -2.72 -2.70 1.02
CA ALA A 15 -4.03 -3.28 0.71
C ALA A 15 -5.06 -2.92 1.78
N ASN A 16 -4.67 -3.02 3.05
CA ASN A 16 -5.55 -2.67 4.15
C ASN A 16 -5.91 -1.18 4.12
N ALA A 17 -4.92 -0.33 3.84
CA ALA A 17 -5.17 1.10 3.78
C ALA A 17 -6.12 1.46 2.65
N ILE A 18 -5.96 0.81 1.49
CA ILE A 18 -6.87 1.04 0.36
C ILE A 18 -8.30 0.67 0.75
N ALA A 19 -8.46 -0.46 1.42
CA ALA A 19 -9.79 -0.90 1.87
C ALA A 19 -10.39 0.08 2.87
N GLN A 20 -9.58 0.55 3.81
CA GLN A 20 -10.04 1.48 4.84
C GLN A 20 -10.44 2.83 4.25
N CYS A 21 -9.75 3.27 3.21
CA CYS A 21 -10.00 4.55 2.58
C CYS A 21 -11.04 4.47 1.46
N GLY A 22 -11.64 3.31 1.27
CA GLY A 22 -12.66 3.14 0.25
C GLY A 22 -12.14 3.35 -1.17
N GLY A 23 -10.88 3.06 -1.40
CA GLY A 23 -10.27 3.21 -2.72
C GLY A 23 -9.73 4.60 -3.01
N ASN A 24 -9.78 5.51 -2.03
CA ASN A 24 -9.27 6.87 -2.22
C ASN A 24 -7.75 6.85 -2.06
N LEU A 25 -7.05 6.77 -3.18
CA LEU A 25 -5.60 6.63 -3.16
C LEU A 25 -4.89 7.86 -2.63
N SER A 26 -5.47 9.04 -2.79
CA SER A 26 -4.90 10.25 -2.21
C SER A 26 -4.85 10.15 -0.69
N GLN A 27 -5.94 9.66 -0.09
CA GLN A 27 -5.98 9.45 1.36
C GLN A 27 -5.01 8.36 1.79
N VAL A 28 -4.91 7.29 1.00
CA VAL A 28 -3.98 6.20 1.32
C VAL A 28 -2.55 6.73 1.37
N ALA A 29 -2.15 7.50 0.36
CA ALA A 29 -0.80 8.06 0.32
C ALA A 29 -0.55 8.95 1.53
N GLN A 30 -1.52 9.78 1.88
CA GLN A 30 -1.41 10.68 3.01
C GLN A 30 -1.29 9.90 4.32
N GLN A 31 -2.11 8.86 4.46
CA GLN A 31 -2.10 8.03 5.66
C GLN A 31 -0.76 7.30 5.83
N LEU A 32 -0.17 6.86 4.72
CA LEU A 32 1.09 6.15 4.75
C LEU A 32 2.30 7.07 4.76
N GLY A 33 2.08 8.38 4.57
CA GLY A 33 3.18 9.34 4.59
C GLY A 33 4.06 9.29 3.36
N ILE A 34 3.49 8.93 2.23
CA ILE A 34 4.21 8.86 0.95
C ILE A 34 3.47 9.68 -0.09
N THR A 35 4.16 9.94 -1.22
CA THR A 35 3.52 10.64 -2.33
C THR A 35 2.62 9.70 -3.10
N ARG A 36 1.67 10.28 -3.85
CA ARG A 36 0.81 9.45 -4.69
C ARG A 36 1.60 8.68 -5.75
N GLN A 37 2.64 9.33 -6.28
CA GLN A 37 3.48 8.66 -7.27
C GLN A 37 4.12 7.40 -6.69
N THR A 38 4.65 7.51 -5.49
CA THR A 38 5.24 6.35 -4.81
C THR A 38 4.20 5.28 -4.58
N LEU A 39 2.99 5.69 -4.17
CA LEU A 39 1.92 4.74 -3.94
C LEU A 39 1.53 4.00 -5.22
N TYR A 40 1.39 4.71 -6.34
CA TYR A 40 1.06 4.08 -7.61
C TYR A 40 2.13 3.09 -8.03
N ASN A 41 3.39 3.44 -7.83
CA ASN A 41 4.49 2.54 -8.16
C ASN A 41 4.41 1.26 -7.33
N LYS A 42 4.07 1.38 -6.06
CA LYS A 42 3.95 0.22 -5.19
C LYS A 42 2.74 -0.63 -5.55
N ILE A 43 1.63 0.00 -5.88
CA ILE A 43 0.43 -0.72 -6.31
C ILE A 43 0.74 -1.55 -7.55
N LYS A 44 1.43 -0.96 -8.50
CA LYS A 44 1.81 -1.66 -9.72
C LYS A 44 2.78 -2.80 -9.41
N ARG A 45 3.74 -2.54 -8.54
CA ARG A 45 4.75 -3.53 -8.18
C ARG A 45 4.13 -4.75 -7.51
N TYR A 46 3.16 -4.54 -6.64
CA TYR A 46 2.56 -5.61 -5.86
C TYR A 46 1.29 -6.18 -6.48
N GLY A 47 0.83 -5.60 -7.58
CA GLY A 47 -0.35 -6.10 -8.26
C GLY A 47 -1.65 -5.83 -7.50
N LEU A 48 -1.71 -4.71 -6.82
CA LEU A 48 -2.89 -4.36 -6.03
C LEU A 48 -3.95 -3.62 -6.84
#